data_b399af9e99f46c112a7ab6f888eefa71
#
_entry.id   b399af9e99f46c112a7ab6f888eefa71
#
_cell.length_a   1.000
_cell.length_b   1.000
_cell.length_c   1.000
_cell.angle_alpha   90.00
_cell.angle_beta   90.00
_cell.angle_gamma   90.00
#
_symmetry.space_group_name_H-M   'P 1'
#
loop_
_entity.id
_entity.type
_entity.pdbx_description
1 polymer ?
#
loop_
_entity_poly.entity_id
_entity_poly.type
_entity_poly.pdbx_seq_one_letter_code
_entity_poly.pdbx_strand_id
1 'polypeptide(L)'
;TTWHKDLVYNSDLNIFEIQENLDVYQMSDLYELRLLNLTYKSGDSITVDSALLNALGHNIQSYLFNPQGDKQPPQLLSINLSDFSVNDNGEFILSVSGVATDYSGSGFRSDNIDVFLKTPNSEDMKMNVEIAEDGSITGILGLSPNTPSGDYTLNKVSLGDQAGNFQST
;
A
#
# COMPACT_ATOMS: atom_id res chain seq x y z
N THR A 1 5.71 -6.41 -6.34
CA THR A 1 4.36 -6.75 -5.82
C THR A 1 4.03 -8.19 -6.21
N THR A 2 3.49 -8.99 -5.29
CA THR A 2 3.04 -10.36 -5.56
C THR A 2 1.53 -10.37 -5.57
N TRP A 3 0.92 -10.86 -6.65
CA TRP A 3 -0.52 -10.96 -6.77
C TRP A 3 -0.95 -12.43 -6.69
N HIS A 4 -2.10 -12.64 -6.05
CA HIS A 4 -2.76 -13.93 -5.98
C HIS A 4 -4.08 -13.81 -6.73
N LYS A 5 -4.29 -14.67 -7.71
CA LYS A 5 -5.50 -14.71 -8.53
C LYS A 5 -5.93 -16.13 -8.74
N ASP A 6 -7.24 -16.34 -8.83
CA ASP A 6 -7.81 -17.61 -9.16
C ASP A 6 -7.86 -17.80 -10.67
N LEU A 7 -7.50 -18.99 -11.13
CA LEU A 7 -7.65 -19.39 -12.53
C LEU A 7 -9.09 -19.83 -12.78
N VAL A 8 -9.63 -19.43 -13.91
CA VAL A 8 -10.93 -19.88 -14.38
C VAL A 8 -10.74 -20.96 -15.43
N TYR A 9 -11.44 -22.10 -15.27
CA TYR A 9 -11.41 -23.14 -16.28
C TYR A 9 -12.34 -22.80 -17.44
N ASN A 10 -11.77 -22.66 -18.63
CA ASN A 10 -12.51 -22.50 -19.88
C ASN A 10 -12.76 -23.87 -20.52
N SER A 11 -13.99 -24.37 -20.43
CA SER A 11 -14.37 -25.69 -20.93
C SER A 11 -14.33 -25.81 -22.45
N ASP A 12 -14.53 -24.71 -23.17
CA ASP A 12 -14.58 -24.69 -24.63
C ASP A 12 -13.18 -24.88 -25.23
N LEU A 13 -12.18 -24.33 -24.55
CA LEU A 13 -10.78 -24.39 -24.94
C LEU A 13 -10.00 -25.48 -24.18
N ASN A 14 -10.61 -26.09 -23.15
CA ASN A 14 -9.95 -27.04 -22.25
C ASN A 14 -8.67 -26.51 -21.62
N ILE A 15 -8.70 -25.24 -21.20
CA ILE A 15 -7.56 -24.54 -20.56
C ILE A 15 -7.99 -23.86 -19.28
N PHE A 16 -7.02 -23.58 -18.42
CA PHE A 16 -7.16 -22.61 -17.35
C PHE A 16 -6.66 -21.26 -17.84
N GLU A 17 -7.44 -20.23 -17.59
CA GLU A 17 -7.11 -18.87 -17.98
C GLU A 17 -7.29 -17.89 -16.83
N ILE A 18 -6.56 -16.79 -16.88
CA ILE A 18 -6.72 -15.63 -16.02
C ILE A 18 -6.66 -14.40 -16.90
N GLN A 19 -7.55 -13.48 -16.63
CA GLN A 19 -7.52 -12.15 -17.22
C GLN A 19 -7.44 -11.12 -16.12
N GLU A 20 -6.48 -10.23 -16.20
CA GLU A 20 -6.30 -9.13 -15.27
C GLU A 20 -6.27 -7.81 -16.02
N ASN A 21 -7.06 -6.86 -15.55
CA ASN A 21 -7.00 -5.48 -16.01
C ASN A 21 -5.98 -4.74 -15.16
N LEU A 22 -4.89 -4.32 -15.80
CA LEU A 22 -3.87 -3.53 -15.14
C LEU A 22 -4.28 -2.07 -15.13
N ASP A 23 -3.95 -1.36 -14.03
CA ASP A 23 -4.17 0.07 -13.94
C ASP A 23 -3.35 0.81 -15.02
N VAL A 24 -3.88 1.95 -15.48
CA VAL A 24 -3.20 2.79 -16.48
C VAL A 24 -1.87 3.33 -15.98
N TYR A 25 -1.70 3.43 -14.65
CA TYR A 25 -0.46 3.89 -14.02
C TYR A 25 0.53 2.75 -13.73
N GLN A 26 0.14 1.50 -13.99
CA GLN A 26 1.01 0.36 -13.75
C GLN A 26 2.34 0.53 -14.48
N MET A 27 3.45 0.38 -13.75
CA MET A 27 4.80 0.51 -14.34
C MET A 27 5.05 -0.53 -15.44
N SER A 28 5.87 -0.14 -16.43
CA SER A 28 6.45 -1.12 -17.35
C SER A 28 7.36 -2.05 -16.58
N ASP A 29 7.08 -3.35 -16.65
CA ASP A 29 7.87 -4.34 -15.94
C ASP A 29 7.73 -5.73 -16.56
N LEU A 30 8.59 -6.63 -16.13
CA LEU A 30 8.54 -8.05 -16.44
C LEU A 30 7.66 -8.76 -15.42
N TYR A 31 6.56 -9.31 -15.89
CA TYR A 31 5.64 -10.11 -15.09
C TYR A 31 5.98 -11.59 -15.21
N GLU A 32 6.10 -12.25 -14.08
CA GLU A 32 6.46 -13.67 -14.00
C GLU A 32 5.44 -14.46 -13.20
N LEU A 33 4.98 -15.58 -13.76
CA LEU A 33 4.21 -16.56 -13.00
C LEU A 33 5.16 -17.32 -12.07
N ARG A 34 5.06 -17.08 -10.76
CA ARG A 34 5.97 -17.67 -9.76
C ARG A 34 5.48 -18.97 -9.18
N LEU A 35 4.16 -19.09 -9.04
CA LEU A 35 3.57 -20.23 -8.35
C LEU A 35 2.18 -20.53 -8.91
N LEU A 36 1.92 -21.78 -9.20
CA LEU A 36 0.62 -22.30 -9.58
C LEU A 36 0.18 -23.36 -8.58
N ASN A 37 -0.93 -23.12 -7.88
CA ASN A 37 -1.55 -24.11 -7.01
C ASN A 37 -2.79 -24.69 -7.66
N LEU A 38 -2.81 -26.00 -7.83
CA LEU A 38 -3.94 -26.74 -8.35
C LEU A 38 -4.53 -27.62 -7.25
N THR A 39 -5.80 -27.42 -6.91
CA THR A 39 -6.50 -28.23 -5.91
C THR A 39 -7.54 -29.10 -6.60
N TYR A 40 -7.46 -30.39 -6.39
CA TYR A 40 -8.41 -31.36 -6.91
C TYR A 40 -9.70 -31.39 -6.08
N LYS A 41 -10.77 -31.94 -6.66
CA LYS A 41 -12.03 -32.14 -5.94
C LYS A 41 -11.89 -33.07 -4.73
N SER A 42 -10.86 -33.94 -4.70
CA SER A 42 -10.52 -34.79 -3.56
C SER A 42 -9.98 -34.01 -2.35
N GLY A 43 -9.59 -32.74 -2.54
CA GLY A 43 -8.90 -31.91 -1.55
C GLY A 43 -7.38 -31.97 -1.63
N ASP A 44 -6.81 -32.84 -2.46
CA ASP A 44 -5.37 -32.88 -2.72
C ASP A 44 -4.96 -31.64 -3.52
N SER A 45 -3.72 -31.19 -3.33
CA SER A 45 -3.19 -30.05 -4.07
C SER A 45 -1.78 -30.30 -4.60
N ILE A 46 -1.50 -29.74 -5.74
CA ILE A 46 -0.16 -29.68 -6.33
C ILE A 46 0.25 -28.22 -6.45
N THR A 47 1.46 -27.92 -6.00
CA THR A 47 2.13 -26.63 -6.20
C THR A 47 3.20 -26.79 -7.25
N VAL A 48 3.15 -25.96 -8.28
CA VAL A 48 4.14 -25.91 -9.37
C VAL A 48 4.80 -24.53 -9.31
N ASP A 49 6.09 -24.49 -9.12
CA ASP A 49 6.87 -23.23 -9.10
C ASP A 49 7.38 -22.85 -10.50
N SER A 50 7.92 -21.64 -10.60
CA SER A 50 8.47 -21.10 -11.84
C SER A 50 9.65 -21.93 -12.38
N ALA A 51 10.44 -22.54 -11.51
CA ALA A 51 11.57 -23.37 -11.92
C ALA A 51 11.10 -24.63 -12.66
N LEU A 52 10.07 -25.30 -12.14
CA LEU A 52 9.47 -26.48 -12.80
C LEU A 52 8.77 -26.09 -14.11
N LEU A 53 8.02 -24.99 -14.13
CA LEU A 53 7.36 -24.51 -15.34
C LEU A 53 8.37 -24.20 -16.46
N ASN A 54 9.47 -23.54 -16.13
CA ASN A 54 10.58 -23.28 -17.06
C ASN A 54 11.22 -24.59 -17.56
N ALA A 55 11.46 -25.55 -16.67
CA ALA A 55 12.05 -26.84 -17.03
C ALA A 55 11.14 -27.62 -17.98
N LEU A 56 9.83 -27.44 -17.91
CA LEU A 56 8.83 -28.02 -18.82
C LEU A 56 8.69 -27.24 -20.14
N GLY A 57 9.44 -26.13 -20.31
CA GLY A 57 9.44 -25.35 -21.55
C GLY A 57 8.27 -24.35 -21.67
N HIS A 58 7.57 -24.06 -20.56
CA HIS A 58 6.49 -23.07 -20.57
C HIS A 58 7.04 -21.64 -20.54
N ASN A 59 6.44 -20.75 -21.33
CA ASN A 59 6.72 -19.31 -21.21
C ASN A 59 5.91 -18.78 -20.02
N ILE A 60 6.61 -18.38 -18.98
CA ILE A 60 6.03 -17.89 -17.72
C ILE A 60 6.24 -16.39 -17.52
N GLN A 61 6.82 -15.72 -18.49
CA GLN A 61 7.15 -14.29 -18.41
C GLN A 61 6.46 -13.51 -19.52
N SER A 62 5.99 -12.33 -19.17
CA SER A 62 5.44 -11.34 -20.10
C SER A 62 5.91 -9.96 -19.72
N TYR A 63 6.34 -9.19 -20.72
CA TYR A 63 6.75 -7.79 -20.50
C TYR A 63 5.59 -6.85 -20.79
N LEU A 64 5.21 -6.06 -19.80
CA LEU A 64 4.29 -4.95 -19.98
C LEU A 64 5.08 -3.70 -20.37
N PHE A 65 4.77 -3.12 -21.51
CA PHE A 65 5.25 -1.80 -21.89
C PHE A 65 4.12 -0.78 -21.67
N ASN A 66 4.27 0.07 -20.68
CA ASN A 66 3.37 1.18 -20.43
C ASN A 66 4.16 2.50 -20.34
N PRO A 67 4.17 3.30 -21.41
CA PRO A 67 4.91 4.56 -21.42
C PRO A 67 4.35 5.62 -20.46
N GLN A 68 3.11 5.44 -20.02
CA GLN A 68 2.44 6.31 -19.05
C GLN A 68 2.53 5.80 -17.61
N GLY A 69 3.18 4.66 -17.40
CA GLY A 69 3.35 4.08 -16.07
C GLY A 69 4.14 5.00 -15.14
N ASP A 70 3.56 5.24 -13.97
CA ASP A 70 4.18 6.06 -12.94
C ASP A 70 5.32 5.31 -12.24
N LYS A 71 6.48 5.97 -12.09
CA LYS A 71 7.69 5.39 -11.47
C LYS A 71 8.20 6.22 -10.29
N GLN A 72 7.53 7.31 -9.98
CA GLN A 72 7.98 8.23 -8.94
C GLN A 72 7.08 8.13 -7.72
N PRO A 73 7.65 7.93 -6.53
CA PRO A 73 6.83 7.95 -5.33
C PRO A 73 6.33 9.36 -5.02
N PRO A 74 5.19 9.47 -4.34
CA PRO A 74 4.71 10.75 -3.85
C PRO A 74 5.72 11.37 -2.88
N GLN A 75 5.72 12.69 -2.78
CA GLN A 75 6.66 13.45 -1.94
C GLN A 75 5.92 14.17 -0.83
N LEU A 76 6.39 14.00 0.41
CA LEU A 76 5.96 14.81 1.54
C LEU A 76 6.59 16.20 1.46
N LEU A 77 5.77 17.25 1.38
CA LEU A 77 6.24 18.63 1.35
C LEU A 77 6.31 19.24 2.74
N SER A 78 5.30 18.97 3.56
CA SER A 78 5.25 19.43 4.94
C SER A 78 4.39 18.52 5.79
N ILE A 79 4.69 18.46 7.08
CA ILE A 79 3.84 17.85 8.09
C ILE A 79 4.08 18.53 9.44
N ASN A 80 3.00 18.81 10.15
CA ASN A 80 3.03 19.52 11.44
C ASN A 80 2.09 18.82 12.41
N LEU A 81 2.50 18.73 13.66
CA LEU A 81 1.65 18.38 14.79
C LEU A 81 1.14 19.68 15.45
N SER A 82 -0.13 19.68 15.89
CA SER A 82 -0.67 20.75 16.73
C SER A 82 -0.13 20.63 18.16
N ASP A 83 -0.36 21.65 18.96
CA ASP A 83 -0.35 21.51 20.40
C ASP A 83 -1.54 20.64 20.86
N PHE A 84 -1.43 20.00 22.02
CA PHE A 84 -2.53 19.28 22.61
C PHE A 84 -3.68 20.22 22.98
N SER A 85 -4.90 19.81 22.64
CA SER A 85 -6.14 20.38 23.15
C SER A 85 -6.90 19.35 23.98
N VAL A 86 -7.90 19.79 24.74
CA VAL A 86 -8.75 18.89 25.53
C VAL A 86 -10.18 19.04 25.02
N ASN A 87 -10.83 17.92 24.68
CA ASN A 87 -12.24 17.92 24.26
C ASN A 87 -13.19 17.95 25.46
N ASP A 88 -14.50 18.07 25.22
CA ASP A 88 -15.55 18.12 26.23
C ASP A 88 -15.62 16.84 27.12
N ASN A 89 -15.06 15.74 26.65
CA ASN A 89 -14.99 14.47 27.39
C ASN A 89 -13.71 14.35 28.25
N GLY A 90 -12.84 15.36 28.25
CA GLY A 90 -11.58 15.34 28.98
C GLY A 90 -10.46 14.55 28.30
N GLU A 91 -10.62 14.16 27.03
CA GLU A 91 -9.58 13.47 26.25
C GLU A 91 -8.61 14.50 25.65
N PHE A 92 -7.34 14.16 25.62
CA PHE A 92 -6.34 14.96 24.93
C PHE A 92 -6.39 14.69 23.43
N ILE A 93 -6.48 15.74 22.63
CA ILE A 93 -6.54 15.67 21.18
C ILE A 93 -5.26 16.26 20.60
N LEU A 94 -4.57 15.46 19.80
CA LEU A 94 -3.44 15.85 18.97
C LEU A 94 -3.86 15.78 17.52
N SER A 95 -3.64 16.85 16.75
CA SER A 95 -3.95 16.90 15.33
C SER A 95 -2.68 16.92 14.50
N VAL A 96 -2.74 16.31 13.32
CA VAL A 96 -1.70 16.42 12.31
C VAL A 96 -2.27 17.11 11.08
N SER A 97 -1.47 17.97 10.46
CA SER A 97 -1.75 18.58 9.17
C SER A 97 -0.50 18.59 8.31
N GLY A 98 -0.67 18.45 7.01
CA GLY A 98 0.46 18.41 6.09
C GLY A 98 0.04 18.53 4.65
N VAL A 99 1.03 18.51 3.78
CA VAL A 99 0.85 18.53 2.33
C VAL A 99 1.85 17.55 1.70
N ALA A 100 1.36 16.76 0.78
CA ALA A 100 2.16 15.94 -0.10
C ALA A 100 1.85 16.28 -1.56
N THR A 101 2.69 15.83 -2.46
CA THR A 101 2.46 15.95 -3.91
C THR A 101 2.82 14.65 -4.59
N ASP A 102 2.08 14.34 -5.64
CA ASP A 102 2.42 13.30 -6.59
C ASP A 102 2.61 13.96 -7.98
N TYR A 103 3.86 14.24 -8.30
CA TYR A 103 4.20 14.93 -9.57
C TYR A 103 4.01 14.07 -10.82
N SER A 104 3.99 12.78 -10.66
CA SER A 104 3.85 11.83 -11.77
C SER A 104 2.39 11.54 -12.12
N GLY A 105 1.45 11.94 -11.28
CA GLY A 105 0.04 12.02 -11.60
C GLY A 105 -0.77 10.75 -11.46
N SER A 106 -0.24 9.69 -10.84
CA SER A 106 -1.06 8.51 -10.50
C SER A 106 -2.03 8.80 -9.35
N GLY A 107 -1.72 9.81 -8.53
CA GLY A 107 -2.51 10.22 -7.39
C GLY A 107 -2.24 9.36 -6.15
N PHE A 108 -2.76 9.83 -5.02
CA PHE A 108 -2.56 9.15 -3.74
C PHE A 108 -3.50 7.96 -3.57
N ARG A 109 -3.02 6.95 -2.85
CA ARG A 109 -3.87 5.92 -2.28
C ARG A 109 -4.26 6.29 -0.86
N SER A 110 -5.56 6.47 -0.64
CA SER A 110 -6.09 6.89 0.68
C SER A 110 -5.80 5.89 1.81
N ASP A 111 -5.59 4.62 1.47
CA ASP A 111 -5.24 3.54 2.42
C ASP A 111 -3.73 3.39 2.64
N ASN A 112 -2.90 4.15 1.93
CA ASN A 112 -1.44 4.05 1.95
C ASN A 112 -0.77 5.31 2.53
N ILE A 113 -1.38 5.91 3.55
CA ILE A 113 -0.72 6.91 4.38
C ILE A 113 -0.62 6.38 5.81
N ASP A 114 0.60 6.35 6.33
CA ASP A 114 0.89 6.00 7.71
C ASP A 114 1.67 7.12 8.38
N VAL A 115 1.20 7.57 9.53
CA VAL A 115 1.91 8.52 10.39
C VAL A 115 2.11 7.89 11.76
N PHE A 116 3.34 7.81 12.20
CA PHE A 116 3.71 7.28 13.50
C PHE A 116 4.33 8.36 14.36
N LEU A 117 3.89 8.40 15.60
CA LEU A 117 4.48 9.21 16.65
C LEU A 117 5.34 8.34 17.56
N LYS A 118 6.41 8.96 18.10
CA LYS A 118 7.14 8.43 19.24
C LYS A 118 6.49 8.97 20.51
N THR A 119 6.08 8.07 21.39
CA THR A 119 5.50 8.41 22.70
C THR A 119 6.60 8.73 23.71
N PRO A 120 6.27 9.34 24.88
CA PRO A 120 7.23 9.56 25.97
C PRO A 120 7.94 8.28 26.44
N ASN A 121 7.29 7.13 26.31
CA ASN A 121 7.86 5.81 26.66
C ASN A 121 8.67 5.17 25.52
N SER A 122 8.95 5.93 24.44
CA SER A 122 9.68 5.46 23.26
C SER A 122 8.96 4.36 22.47
N GLU A 123 7.64 4.23 22.58
CA GLU A 123 6.81 3.35 21.78
C GLU A 123 6.32 4.07 20.53
N ASP A 124 6.11 3.33 19.44
CA ASP A 124 5.51 3.86 18.23
C ASP A 124 3.98 3.79 18.32
N MET A 125 3.34 4.91 18.05
CA MET A 125 1.89 5.04 18.05
C MET A 125 1.42 5.52 16.67
N LYS A 126 0.57 4.75 16.02
CA LYS A 126 -0.01 5.11 14.72
C LYS A 126 -1.15 6.11 14.90
N MET A 127 -1.15 7.16 14.09
CA MET A 127 -2.28 8.08 13.96
C MET A 127 -3.22 7.64 12.83
N ASN A 128 -4.50 7.90 13.02
CA ASN A 128 -5.46 7.84 11.92
C ASN A 128 -5.38 9.13 11.12
N VAL A 129 -4.96 9.00 9.88
CA VAL A 129 -4.77 10.12 8.95
C VAL A 129 -5.44 9.83 7.63
N GLU A 130 -5.81 10.89 6.94
CA GLU A 130 -6.37 10.87 5.59
C GLU A 130 -5.55 11.77 4.69
N ILE A 131 -5.45 11.41 3.43
CA ILE A 131 -4.87 12.24 2.38
C ILE A 131 -5.94 12.49 1.31
N ALA A 132 -6.17 13.76 1.00
CA ALA A 132 -7.10 14.17 -0.04
C ALA A 132 -6.43 14.13 -1.42
N GLU A 133 -7.24 14.20 -2.49
CA GLU A 133 -6.74 14.21 -3.88
C GLU A 133 -5.80 15.39 -4.17
N ASP A 134 -5.98 16.51 -3.48
CA ASP A 134 -5.11 17.69 -3.60
C ASP A 134 -3.80 17.57 -2.81
N GLY A 135 -3.57 16.44 -2.14
CA GLY A 135 -2.41 16.18 -1.32
C GLY A 135 -2.47 16.71 0.12
N SER A 136 -3.60 17.30 0.53
CA SER A 136 -3.79 17.73 1.91
C SER A 136 -3.85 16.53 2.85
N ILE A 137 -3.04 16.55 3.89
CA ILE A 137 -2.98 15.52 4.93
C ILE A 137 -3.64 16.07 6.19
N THR A 138 -4.58 15.32 6.74
CA THR A 138 -5.23 15.65 8.02
C THR A 138 -5.41 14.40 8.87
N GLY A 139 -5.34 14.56 10.18
CA GLY A 139 -5.57 13.44 11.10
C GLY A 139 -5.71 13.91 12.54
N ILE A 140 -6.32 13.04 13.34
CA ILE A 140 -6.57 13.29 14.75
C ILE A 140 -6.23 12.03 15.55
N LEU A 141 -5.59 12.25 16.69
CA LEU A 141 -5.33 11.22 17.71
C LEU A 141 -5.95 11.65 19.02
N GLY A 142 -6.94 10.89 19.50
CA GLY A 142 -7.50 11.03 20.84
C GLY A 142 -6.73 10.18 21.83
N LEU A 143 -6.27 10.80 22.92
CA LEU A 143 -5.56 10.14 24.01
C LEU A 143 -6.37 10.19 25.28
N SER A 144 -6.40 9.06 25.99
CA SER A 144 -7.07 8.97 27.30
C SER A 144 -6.39 9.88 28.32
N PRO A 145 -7.12 10.38 29.34
CA PRO A 145 -6.53 11.15 30.45
C PRO A 145 -5.41 10.43 31.21
N ASN A 146 -5.36 9.11 31.11
CA ASN A 146 -4.32 8.27 31.76
C ASN A 146 -3.10 8.02 30.87
N THR A 147 -3.05 8.64 29.68
CA THR A 147 -1.90 8.50 28.77
C THR A 147 -0.66 9.16 29.40
N PRO A 148 0.54 8.58 29.23
CA PRO A 148 1.78 9.13 29.79
C PRO A 148 2.02 10.60 29.39
N SER A 149 2.35 11.43 30.36
CA SER A 149 2.74 12.81 30.11
C SER A 149 4.15 12.88 29.52
N GLY A 150 4.38 13.80 28.60
CA GLY A 150 5.68 14.05 27.99
C GLY A 150 5.56 14.40 26.51
N ASP A 151 6.68 14.38 25.81
CA ASP A 151 6.76 14.76 24.41
C ASP A 151 6.29 13.62 23.49
N TYR A 152 5.39 13.97 22.60
CA TYR A 152 4.99 13.14 21.45
C TYR A 152 5.60 13.78 20.20
N THR A 153 6.42 13.02 19.52
CA THR A 153 7.15 13.53 18.35
C THR A 153 6.84 12.73 17.11
N LEU A 154 6.86 13.38 15.96
CA LEU A 154 6.72 12.69 14.69
C LEU A 154 7.92 11.74 14.50
N ASN A 155 7.65 10.47 14.28
CA ASN A 155 8.68 9.44 14.10
C ASN A 155 8.82 9.00 12.65
N LYS A 156 7.71 8.77 11.99
CA LYS A 156 7.70 8.21 10.64
C LYS A 156 6.47 8.65 9.87
N VAL A 157 6.64 8.96 8.60
CA VAL A 157 5.56 9.15 7.63
C VAL A 157 5.82 8.26 6.44
N SER A 158 4.82 7.51 6.01
CA SER A 158 4.87 6.71 4.78
C SER A 158 3.72 7.13 3.87
N LEU A 159 4.02 7.30 2.60
CA LEU A 159 3.07 7.70 1.56
C LEU A 159 3.14 6.70 0.40
N GLY A 160 2.01 6.32 -0.15
CA GLY A 160 1.92 5.50 -1.35
C GLY A 160 0.99 6.11 -2.39
N ASP A 161 1.29 5.86 -3.66
CA ASP A 161 0.46 6.25 -4.80
C ASP A 161 -0.35 5.08 -5.37
N GLN A 162 -1.18 5.36 -6.37
CA GLN A 162 -2.00 4.34 -7.04
C GLN A 162 -1.16 3.41 -7.93
N ALA A 163 0.02 3.85 -8.38
CA ALA A 163 0.97 3.02 -9.13
C ALA A 163 1.72 2.01 -8.24
N GLY A 164 1.64 2.17 -6.92
CA GLY A 164 2.30 1.30 -5.95
C GLY A 164 3.71 1.75 -5.57
N ASN A 165 4.09 2.98 -5.89
CA ASN A 165 5.34 3.55 -5.40
C ASN A 165 5.18 4.05 -3.96
N PHE A 166 6.25 3.99 -3.17
CA PHE A 166 6.24 4.35 -1.77
C PHE A 166 7.41 5.25 -1.41
N GLN A 167 7.11 6.25 -0.56
CA GLN A 167 8.10 7.03 0.18
C GLN A 167 7.91 6.80 1.67
N SER A 168 9.01 6.74 2.41
CA SER A 168 9.02 6.74 3.88
C SER A 168 10.13 7.65 4.39
N THR A 169 9.79 8.54 5.31
CA THR A 169 10.70 9.51 5.95
C THR A 169 10.71 9.32 7.45
#